data_b567d8d0be40089f9e573ec2b05572b5
#
_entry.id   b567d8d0be40089f9e573ec2b05572b5
#
_cell.length_a   1.000
_cell.length_b   1.000
_cell.length_c   1.000
_cell.angle_alpha   90.00
_cell.angle_beta   90.00
_cell.angle_gamma   90.00
#
_symmetry.space_group_name_H-M   'P 1'
#
loop_
_entity.id
_entity.type
_entity.pdbx_description
1 polymer ?
#
loop_
_entity_poly.entity_id
_entity_poly.type
_entity_poly.pdbx_seq_one_letter_code
_entity_poly.pdbx_strand_id
1 'polypeptide(L)'
;NAKQRSRVIKTTVRNVIDGAYLFVDTDTVICKPLDDIDNLTCEIAAVPEEHLMLKDLTFSPVNGIKNLFGVDISDSKYWFNSGVMFVADNPTTREFYKLWNQKWEYSCFVKRNSQDQPALSVANKESNMLISELPGIYNSQVAMSLKYFADAAIVHWWHMSFIENQDYSPYFS
;
A
#
# COMPACT_ATOMS: atom_id res chain seq x y z
N ASN A 1 -7.32 14.50 -13.58
CA ASN A 1 -8.21 13.41 -13.95
C ASN A 1 -8.69 12.65 -12.70
N ALA A 2 -9.61 11.67 -12.83
CA ALA A 2 -10.17 10.92 -11.71
C ALA A 2 -9.10 10.17 -10.89
N LYS A 3 -8.14 9.53 -11.56
CA LYS A 3 -7.02 8.82 -10.91
C LYS A 3 -6.18 9.75 -10.03
N GLN A 4 -5.88 10.95 -10.50
CA GLN A 4 -5.13 11.92 -9.70
C GLN A 4 -5.92 12.38 -8.46
N ARG A 5 -7.23 12.61 -8.60
CA ARG A 5 -8.10 12.99 -7.46
C ARG A 5 -8.12 11.92 -6.38
N SER A 6 -8.26 10.65 -6.77
CA SER A 6 -8.19 9.52 -5.84
C SER A 6 -6.87 9.49 -5.07
N ARG A 7 -5.74 9.72 -5.74
CA ARG A 7 -4.42 9.72 -5.10
C ARG A 7 -4.20 10.92 -4.16
N VAL A 8 -4.73 12.11 -4.51
CA VAL A 8 -4.72 13.25 -3.58
C VAL A 8 -5.45 12.90 -2.29
N ILE A 9 -6.67 12.36 -2.38
CA ILE A 9 -7.45 11.94 -1.20
C ILE A 9 -6.63 10.95 -0.37
N LYS A 10 -6.11 9.90 -0.99
CA LYS A 10 -5.34 8.85 -0.32
C LYS A 10 -4.10 9.39 0.42
N THR A 11 -3.34 10.28 -0.21
CA THR A 11 -2.09 10.81 0.37
C THR A 11 -2.30 11.95 1.37
N THR A 12 -3.51 12.50 1.48
CA THR A 12 -3.83 13.61 2.41
C THR A 12 -4.79 13.22 3.53
N VAL A 13 -5.43 12.05 3.46
CA VAL A 13 -6.52 11.65 4.36
C VAL A 13 -6.16 11.75 5.84
N ARG A 14 -4.94 11.38 6.25
CA ARG A 14 -4.48 11.48 7.64
C ARG A 14 -4.51 12.91 8.20
N ASN A 15 -4.37 13.91 7.35
CA ASN A 15 -4.40 15.32 7.75
C ASN A 15 -5.82 15.90 7.84
N VAL A 16 -6.84 15.11 7.50
CA VAL A 16 -8.26 15.52 7.46
C VAL A 16 -9.11 14.74 8.47
N ILE A 17 -8.80 13.45 8.68
CA ILE A 17 -9.55 12.57 9.59
C ILE A 17 -8.86 12.53 10.95
N ASP A 18 -9.63 12.65 12.04
CA ASP A 18 -9.18 12.40 13.41
C ASP A 18 -9.44 10.93 13.81
N GLY A 19 -8.69 10.43 14.80
CA GLY A 19 -8.72 9.04 15.24
C GLY A 19 -7.88 8.11 14.36
N ALA A 20 -7.53 6.93 14.88
CA ALA A 20 -6.91 5.87 14.08
C ALA A 20 -7.91 5.32 13.06
N TYR A 21 -7.43 4.83 11.92
CA TYR A 21 -8.29 4.24 10.89
C TYR A 21 -7.58 3.15 10.10
N LEU A 22 -8.37 2.30 9.47
CA LEU A 22 -7.93 1.42 8.40
C LEU A 22 -8.37 2.02 7.06
N PHE A 23 -7.41 2.42 6.23
CA PHE A 23 -7.66 2.79 4.84
C PHE A 23 -7.79 1.52 4.00
N VAL A 24 -8.78 1.48 3.11
CA VAL A 24 -8.98 0.41 2.13
C VAL A 24 -9.27 1.00 0.75
N ASP A 25 -8.65 0.47 -0.30
CA ASP A 25 -8.96 0.85 -1.69
C ASP A 25 -10.35 0.32 -2.10
N THR A 26 -10.98 0.96 -3.08
CA THR A 26 -12.35 0.66 -3.53
C THR A 26 -12.49 -0.68 -4.26
N ASP A 27 -11.39 -1.32 -4.63
CA ASP A 27 -11.30 -2.63 -5.24
C ASP A 27 -10.96 -3.73 -4.22
N THR A 28 -11.35 -3.53 -2.96
CA THR A 28 -11.23 -4.50 -1.87
C THR A 28 -12.60 -5.03 -1.42
N VAL A 29 -12.60 -6.24 -0.85
CA VAL A 29 -13.76 -6.88 -0.22
C VAL A 29 -13.38 -7.33 1.19
N ILE A 30 -14.11 -6.85 2.21
CA ILE A 30 -13.95 -7.29 3.60
C ILE A 30 -14.74 -8.59 3.76
N CYS A 31 -14.05 -9.69 4.08
CA CYS A 31 -14.59 -11.04 4.15
C CYS A 31 -14.74 -11.57 5.59
N LYS A 32 -14.01 -11.01 6.56
CA LYS A 32 -14.01 -11.44 7.96
C LYS A 32 -13.98 -10.22 8.90
N PRO A 33 -14.32 -10.37 10.19
CA PRO A 33 -14.13 -9.33 11.20
C PRO A 33 -12.69 -8.81 11.24
N LEU A 34 -12.52 -7.54 11.61
CA LEU A 34 -11.24 -6.84 11.62
C LEU A 34 -10.80 -6.45 13.05
N ASP A 35 -11.36 -7.09 14.07
CA ASP A 35 -11.20 -6.72 15.49
C ASP A 35 -9.73 -6.68 15.95
N ASP A 36 -8.87 -7.50 15.34
CA ASP A 36 -7.44 -7.50 15.65
C ASP A 36 -6.71 -6.23 15.23
N ILE A 37 -7.27 -5.50 14.26
CA ILE A 37 -6.71 -4.21 13.78
C ILE A 37 -6.73 -3.16 14.90
N ASP A 38 -7.75 -3.17 15.74
CA ASP A 38 -7.90 -2.21 16.86
C ASP A 38 -6.80 -2.38 17.93
N ASN A 39 -6.14 -3.54 17.97
CA ASN A 39 -5.06 -3.84 18.89
C ASN A 39 -3.66 -3.45 18.39
N LEU A 40 -3.56 -2.90 17.19
CA LEU A 40 -2.27 -2.48 16.64
C LEU A 40 -1.71 -1.28 17.40
N THR A 41 -0.43 -1.37 17.76
CA THR A 41 0.30 -0.32 18.49
C THR A 41 1.34 0.39 17.65
N CYS A 42 1.43 0.05 16.35
CA CYS A 42 2.36 0.69 15.41
C CYS A 42 1.79 2.00 14.86
N GLU A 43 2.66 2.82 14.29
CA GLU A 43 2.31 4.11 13.67
C GLU A 43 1.51 3.90 12.36
N ILE A 44 2.07 3.12 11.45
CA ILE A 44 1.47 2.73 10.18
C ILE A 44 1.76 1.25 9.97
N ALA A 45 0.79 0.52 9.44
CA ALA A 45 1.02 -0.85 8.98
C ALA A 45 0.42 -1.08 7.59
N ALA A 46 1.14 -1.85 6.76
CA ALA A 46 0.70 -2.23 5.42
C ALA A 46 1.23 -3.62 5.07
N VAL A 47 0.58 -4.27 4.11
CA VAL A 47 1.03 -5.57 3.61
C VAL A 47 2.09 -5.36 2.52
N PRO A 48 3.19 -6.13 2.54
CA PRO A 48 4.17 -6.12 1.45
C PRO A 48 3.53 -6.46 0.09
N GLU A 49 3.98 -5.78 -0.95
CA GLU A 49 3.58 -6.08 -2.33
C GLU A 49 3.94 -7.53 -2.68
N GLU A 50 3.04 -8.23 -3.39
CA GLU A 50 3.19 -9.65 -3.75
C GLU A 50 3.39 -10.58 -2.53
N HIS A 51 3.25 -10.07 -1.29
CA HIS A 51 3.60 -10.78 -0.04
C HIS A 51 5.07 -11.22 0.02
N LEU A 52 5.97 -10.47 -0.63
CA LEU A 52 7.39 -10.79 -0.78
C LEU A 52 8.28 -9.69 -0.17
N MET A 53 9.55 -10.05 0.06
CA MET A 53 10.58 -9.05 0.34
C MET A 53 10.90 -8.26 -0.93
N LEU A 54 11.36 -7.02 -0.81
CA LEU A 54 11.75 -6.17 -1.93
C LEU A 54 12.66 -6.86 -2.95
N LYS A 55 13.63 -7.63 -2.47
CA LYS A 55 14.61 -8.36 -3.31
C LYS A 55 14.01 -9.52 -4.11
N ASP A 56 12.85 -10.03 -3.69
CA ASP A 56 12.19 -11.22 -4.23
C ASP A 56 10.98 -10.87 -5.11
N LEU A 57 10.66 -9.57 -5.27
CA LEU A 57 9.56 -9.10 -6.12
C LEU A 57 9.75 -9.52 -7.58
N THR A 58 8.64 -9.78 -8.27
CA THR A 58 8.64 -10.11 -9.72
C THR A 58 9.09 -8.95 -10.60
N PHE A 59 9.12 -7.74 -10.07
CA PHE A 59 9.63 -6.52 -10.71
C PHE A 59 10.69 -5.84 -9.84
N SER A 60 11.53 -4.98 -10.42
CA SER A 60 12.57 -4.26 -9.69
C SER A 60 12.26 -2.78 -9.57
N PRO A 61 11.70 -2.29 -8.43
CA PRO A 61 11.37 -0.88 -8.24
C PRO A 61 12.58 0.01 -7.93
N VAL A 62 13.70 -0.55 -7.45
CA VAL A 62 14.87 0.20 -6.93
C VAL A 62 15.39 1.22 -7.95
N ASN A 63 15.67 0.77 -9.18
CA ASN A 63 16.16 1.68 -10.22
C ASN A 63 15.11 2.73 -10.62
N GLY A 64 13.83 2.37 -10.63
CA GLY A 64 12.73 3.30 -10.88
C GLY A 64 12.67 4.42 -9.85
N ILE A 65 12.79 4.08 -8.58
CA ILE A 65 12.82 5.04 -7.46
C ILE A 65 14.06 5.95 -7.55
N LYS A 66 15.22 5.36 -7.79
CA LYS A 66 16.46 6.13 -7.95
C LYS A 66 16.37 7.13 -9.10
N ASN A 67 15.77 6.76 -10.22
CA ASN A 67 15.57 7.65 -11.36
C ASN A 67 14.50 8.73 -11.10
N LEU A 68 13.43 8.40 -10.37
CA LEU A 68 12.36 9.34 -10.07
C LEU A 68 12.77 10.36 -8.99
N PHE A 69 13.41 9.92 -7.92
CA PHE A 69 13.60 10.69 -6.70
C PHE A 69 15.06 10.87 -6.29
N GLY A 70 16.02 10.18 -6.94
CA GLY A 70 17.43 10.17 -6.52
C GLY A 70 17.69 9.38 -5.23
N VAL A 71 16.68 8.64 -4.72
CA VAL A 71 16.74 7.90 -3.47
C VAL A 71 17.01 6.42 -3.73
N ASP A 72 17.94 5.83 -2.98
CA ASP A 72 18.22 4.41 -3.01
C ASP A 72 17.41 3.71 -1.89
N ILE A 73 16.59 2.74 -2.28
CA ILE A 73 15.77 1.93 -1.37
C ILE A 73 16.23 0.47 -1.32
N SER A 74 17.40 0.14 -1.85
CA SER A 74 17.89 -1.25 -1.95
C SER A 74 18.05 -1.97 -0.61
N ASP A 75 18.22 -1.24 0.48
CA ASP A 75 18.29 -1.73 1.86
C ASP A 75 16.92 -1.83 2.56
N SER A 76 15.82 -1.41 1.90
CA SER A 76 14.48 -1.59 2.43
C SER A 76 14.09 -3.07 2.41
N LYS A 77 13.51 -3.55 3.51
CA LYS A 77 13.04 -4.94 3.61
C LYS A 77 11.88 -5.21 2.66
N TYR A 78 10.95 -4.25 2.56
CA TYR A 78 9.71 -4.38 1.82
C TYR A 78 9.43 -3.18 0.92
N TRP A 79 8.70 -3.46 -0.15
CA TRP A 79 7.89 -2.51 -0.90
C TRP A 79 6.44 -2.75 -0.50
N PHE A 80 5.79 -1.77 0.12
CA PHE A 80 4.45 -1.94 0.65
C PHE A 80 3.37 -1.64 -0.38
N ASN A 81 2.31 -2.45 -0.39
CA ASN A 81 1.09 -2.17 -1.10
C ASN A 81 0.25 -1.15 -0.32
N SER A 82 -0.17 -0.08 -0.97
CA SER A 82 -0.92 1.01 -0.33
C SER A 82 -2.44 0.80 -0.31
N GLY A 83 -2.93 -0.35 -0.79
CA GLY A 83 -4.37 -0.62 -0.91
C GLY A 83 -5.08 -0.88 0.42
N VAL A 84 -4.36 -1.38 1.44
CA VAL A 84 -4.84 -1.52 2.81
C VAL A 84 -3.77 -1.04 3.77
N MET A 85 -4.09 -0.02 4.58
CA MET A 85 -3.15 0.59 5.51
C MET A 85 -3.82 0.94 6.84
N PHE A 86 -3.32 0.40 7.95
CA PHE A 86 -3.63 0.92 9.28
C PHE A 86 -2.81 2.18 9.52
N VAL A 87 -3.42 3.19 10.14
CA VAL A 87 -2.78 4.48 10.44
C VAL A 87 -3.24 4.97 11.81
N ALA A 88 -2.31 5.08 12.75
CA ALA A 88 -2.55 5.67 14.07
C ALA A 88 -2.77 7.19 13.97
N ASP A 89 -3.39 7.78 14.97
CA ASP A 89 -3.58 9.24 15.05
C ASP A 89 -2.56 9.88 15.99
N ASN A 90 -1.49 10.39 15.42
CA ASN A 90 -0.46 11.11 16.15
C ASN A 90 0.35 12.04 15.22
N PRO A 91 1.20 12.91 15.78
CA PRO A 91 2.02 13.84 14.98
C PRO A 91 2.92 13.15 13.95
N THR A 92 3.50 11.99 14.28
CA THR A 92 4.41 11.24 13.41
C THR A 92 3.71 10.79 12.13
N THR A 93 2.51 10.23 12.23
CA THR A 93 1.73 9.79 11.07
C THR A 93 1.25 10.96 10.23
N ARG A 94 0.91 12.10 10.85
CA ARG A 94 0.54 13.32 10.14
C ARG A 94 1.72 13.90 9.34
N GLU A 95 2.93 13.93 9.89
CA GLU A 95 4.13 14.35 9.17
C GLU A 95 4.50 13.36 8.06
N PHE A 96 4.38 12.06 8.30
CA PHE A 96 4.59 11.04 7.27
C PHE A 96 3.67 11.26 6.06
N TYR A 97 2.37 11.51 6.28
CA TYR A 97 1.41 11.76 5.21
C TYR A 97 1.67 13.05 4.46
N LYS A 98 2.14 14.12 5.14
CA LYS A 98 2.61 15.34 4.46
C LYS A 98 3.77 15.03 3.53
N LEU A 99 4.77 14.28 4.01
CA LEU A 99 5.92 13.87 3.22
C LEU A 99 5.50 13.01 2.03
N TRP A 100 4.64 11.99 2.26
CA TRP A 100 4.12 11.14 1.19
C TRP A 100 3.40 11.95 0.11
N ASN A 101 2.52 12.87 0.50
CA ASN A 101 1.83 13.74 -0.45
C ASN A 101 2.81 14.61 -1.25
N GLN A 102 3.79 15.24 -0.62
CA GLN A 102 4.81 16.04 -1.29
C GLN A 102 5.60 15.22 -2.33
N LYS A 103 6.02 14.00 -1.97
CA LYS A 103 6.71 13.10 -2.90
C LYS A 103 5.79 12.69 -4.05
N TRP A 104 4.52 12.39 -3.77
CA TRP A 104 3.57 12.03 -4.80
C TRP A 104 3.26 13.20 -5.75
N GLU A 105 3.07 14.41 -5.25
CA GLU A 105 2.88 15.62 -6.08
C GLU A 105 4.07 15.84 -7.00
N TYR A 106 5.29 15.75 -6.48
CA TYR A 106 6.51 15.83 -7.30
C TYR A 106 6.53 14.75 -8.37
N SER A 107 6.29 13.50 -8.02
CA SER A 107 6.23 12.39 -8.97
C SER A 107 5.15 12.62 -10.04
N CYS A 108 3.96 13.03 -9.62
CA CYS A 108 2.81 13.20 -10.50
C CYS A 108 2.98 14.38 -11.47
N PHE A 109 3.33 15.55 -10.94
CA PHE A 109 3.30 16.80 -11.71
C PHE A 109 4.62 17.12 -12.41
N VAL A 110 5.75 16.74 -11.82
CA VAL A 110 7.08 17.00 -12.40
C VAL A 110 7.55 15.81 -13.25
N LYS A 111 7.41 14.58 -12.73
CA LYS A 111 7.93 13.38 -13.38
C LYS A 111 6.88 12.62 -14.23
N ARG A 112 5.61 13.09 -14.23
CA ARG A 112 4.50 12.49 -14.97
C ARG A 112 4.16 11.05 -14.56
N ASN A 113 4.53 10.65 -13.34
CA ASN A 113 4.18 9.37 -12.74
C ASN A 113 3.12 9.58 -11.65
N SER A 114 1.89 9.12 -11.90
CA SER A 114 0.77 9.30 -10.98
C SER A 114 0.57 8.14 -9.99
N GLN A 115 1.45 7.14 -9.98
CA GLN A 115 1.41 6.06 -9.00
C GLN A 115 1.79 6.59 -7.61
N ASP A 116 1.14 6.08 -6.57
CA ASP A 116 1.34 6.51 -5.18
C ASP A 116 2.40 5.69 -4.43
N GLN A 117 2.55 4.39 -4.75
CA GLN A 117 3.51 3.50 -4.09
C GLN A 117 4.98 3.92 -4.24
N PRO A 118 5.47 4.42 -5.40
CA PRO A 118 6.83 4.97 -5.48
C PRO A 118 7.09 6.07 -4.46
N ALA A 119 6.15 6.99 -4.31
CA ALA A 119 6.24 8.07 -3.33
C ALA A 119 6.13 7.58 -1.88
N LEU A 120 5.27 6.55 -1.63
CA LEU A 120 5.15 5.89 -0.33
C LEU A 120 6.48 5.28 0.10
N SER A 121 7.17 4.59 -0.81
CA SER A 121 8.45 3.94 -0.51
C SER A 121 9.54 4.94 -0.15
N VAL A 122 9.58 6.08 -0.84
CA VAL A 122 10.52 7.16 -0.50
C VAL A 122 10.17 7.80 0.83
N ALA A 123 8.89 8.09 1.10
CA ALA A 123 8.45 8.63 2.39
C ALA A 123 8.80 7.67 3.53
N ASN A 124 8.59 6.36 3.34
CA ASN A 124 8.96 5.34 4.33
C ASN A 124 10.47 5.31 4.58
N LYS A 125 11.29 5.37 3.53
CA LYS A 125 12.76 5.42 3.64
C LYS A 125 13.22 6.66 4.41
N GLU A 126 12.72 7.83 4.06
CA GLU A 126 13.08 9.09 4.71
C GLU A 126 12.52 9.23 6.14
N SER A 127 11.52 8.43 6.50
CA SER A 127 10.94 8.32 7.85
C SER A 127 11.49 7.14 8.65
N ASN A 128 12.73 6.70 8.40
CA ASN A 128 13.39 5.59 9.10
C ASN A 128 12.60 4.27 9.08
N MET A 129 11.98 3.93 7.95
CA MET A 129 11.20 2.69 7.77
C MET A 129 10.02 2.58 8.77
N LEU A 130 9.23 3.63 8.86
CA LEU A 130 8.13 3.78 9.81
C LEU A 130 7.01 2.73 9.63
N ILE A 131 6.80 2.25 8.40
CA ILE A 131 5.73 1.30 8.09
C ILE A 131 6.08 -0.09 8.60
N SER A 132 5.24 -0.62 9.48
CA SER A 132 5.30 -1.99 9.97
C SER A 132 4.61 -2.96 9.01
N GLU A 133 5.02 -4.23 9.05
CA GLU A 133 4.38 -5.30 8.27
C GLU A 133 3.03 -5.67 8.88
N LEU A 134 1.97 -5.63 8.06
CA LEU A 134 0.66 -6.17 8.37
C LEU A 134 0.55 -7.60 7.81
N PRO A 135 -0.07 -8.55 8.54
CA PRO A 135 -0.27 -9.90 8.01
C PRO A 135 -0.99 -9.93 6.66
N GLY A 136 -0.56 -10.80 5.75
CA GLY A 136 -1.07 -10.88 4.38
C GLY A 136 -2.57 -11.12 4.24
N ILE A 137 -3.21 -11.70 5.28
CA ILE A 137 -4.67 -11.90 5.32
C ILE A 137 -5.46 -10.59 5.28
N TYR A 138 -4.86 -9.46 5.70
CA TYR A 138 -5.50 -8.13 5.67
C TYR A 138 -5.37 -7.42 4.31
N ASN A 139 -4.65 -7.99 3.37
CA ASN A 139 -4.57 -7.50 2.00
C ASN A 139 -4.16 -8.67 1.08
N SER A 140 -5.07 -9.62 0.88
CA SER A 140 -4.84 -10.75 -0.03
C SER A 140 -4.88 -10.27 -1.47
N GLN A 141 -3.72 -10.09 -2.07
CA GLN A 141 -3.50 -9.51 -3.40
C GLN A 141 -3.69 -10.60 -4.47
N VAL A 142 -4.94 -10.93 -4.78
CA VAL A 142 -5.29 -12.11 -5.59
C VAL A 142 -4.76 -12.07 -7.03
N ALA A 143 -4.50 -10.89 -7.57
CA ALA A 143 -3.88 -10.76 -8.88
C ALA A 143 -2.42 -11.25 -8.90
N MET A 144 -1.76 -11.28 -7.74
CA MET A 144 -0.34 -11.63 -7.63
C MET A 144 -0.13 -12.98 -6.94
N SER A 145 -0.96 -13.32 -5.95
CA SER A 145 -0.79 -14.54 -5.16
C SER A 145 -2.09 -14.95 -4.47
N LEU A 146 -2.44 -16.22 -4.54
CA LEU A 146 -3.56 -16.82 -3.79
C LEU A 146 -3.15 -17.32 -2.39
N LYS A 147 -1.91 -17.08 -1.96
CA LYS A 147 -1.35 -17.59 -0.68
C LYS A 147 -2.25 -17.33 0.52
N TYR A 148 -2.89 -16.17 0.59
CA TYR A 148 -3.73 -15.76 1.72
C TYR A 148 -5.23 -15.76 1.39
N PHE A 149 -5.64 -16.19 0.19
CA PHE A 149 -7.01 -16.02 -0.29
C PHE A 149 -8.04 -16.74 0.59
N ALA A 150 -7.80 -18.00 0.93
CA ALA A 150 -8.73 -18.81 1.74
C ALA A 150 -8.94 -18.25 3.16
N ASP A 151 -7.91 -17.62 3.73
CA ASP A 151 -7.94 -17.08 5.08
C ASP A 151 -8.12 -15.57 5.13
N ALA A 152 -8.28 -14.92 3.99
CA ALA A 152 -8.33 -13.46 3.88
C ALA A 152 -9.41 -12.85 4.76
N ALA A 153 -9.02 -11.83 5.51
CA ALA A 153 -9.94 -10.87 6.13
C ALA A 153 -10.33 -9.78 5.13
N ILE A 154 -9.36 -9.37 4.27
CA ILE A 154 -9.59 -8.44 3.17
C ILE A 154 -8.98 -9.03 1.89
N VAL A 155 -9.82 -9.17 0.85
CA VAL A 155 -9.40 -9.53 -0.50
C VAL A 155 -9.24 -8.27 -1.34
N HIS A 156 -8.14 -8.15 -2.08
CA HIS A 156 -7.83 -7.01 -2.92
C HIS A 156 -7.75 -7.44 -4.40
N TRP A 157 -8.66 -6.92 -5.22
CA TRP A 157 -8.90 -7.31 -6.61
C TRP A 157 -8.23 -6.36 -7.63
N TRP A 158 -7.19 -5.66 -7.26
CA TRP A 158 -6.53 -4.76 -8.19
C TRP A 158 -6.04 -5.51 -9.45
N HIS A 159 -6.14 -4.88 -10.60
CA HIS A 159 -5.82 -5.48 -11.91
C HIS A 159 -6.91 -6.40 -12.49
N MET A 160 -8.15 -5.91 -12.60
CA MET A 160 -9.31 -6.66 -13.13
C MET A 160 -9.06 -7.35 -14.48
N SER A 161 -8.19 -6.80 -15.35
CA SER A 161 -7.83 -7.45 -16.63
C SER A 161 -7.14 -8.80 -16.48
N PHE A 162 -6.62 -9.11 -15.30
CA PHE A 162 -6.01 -10.39 -15.00
C PHE A 162 -7.06 -11.44 -14.66
N ILE A 163 -8.18 -11.03 -14.05
CA ILE A 163 -9.29 -11.90 -13.64
C ILE A 163 -10.06 -12.40 -14.88
N GLU A 164 -10.22 -11.58 -15.89
CA GLU A 164 -10.95 -11.95 -17.12
C GLU A 164 -10.32 -13.12 -17.88
N ASN A 165 -9.05 -13.41 -17.65
CA ASN A 165 -8.29 -14.45 -18.32
C ASN A 165 -7.95 -15.68 -17.46
N GLN A 166 -8.39 -15.72 -16.20
CA GLN A 166 -8.14 -16.85 -15.30
C GLN A 166 -9.45 -17.55 -14.91
N ASP A 167 -9.50 -18.87 -15.03
CA ASP A 167 -10.59 -19.67 -14.51
C ASP A 167 -10.40 -19.90 -13.01
N TYR A 168 -11.14 -19.13 -12.21
CA TYR A 168 -11.17 -19.27 -10.74
C TYR A 168 -12.20 -20.26 -10.24
N SER A 169 -12.97 -20.94 -11.14
CA SER A 169 -14.02 -21.88 -10.78
C SER A 169 -13.57 -22.98 -9.79
N PRO A 170 -12.31 -23.50 -9.83
CA PRO A 170 -11.86 -24.49 -8.85
C PRO A 170 -11.79 -23.99 -7.40
N TYR A 171 -11.80 -22.69 -7.17
CA TYR A 171 -11.63 -22.09 -5.83
C TYR A 171 -12.95 -21.68 -5.17
N PHE A 172 -14.08 -21.82 -5.88
CA PHE A 172 -15.42 -21.43 -5.42
C PHE A 172 -16.40 -22.61 -5.31
N SER A 173 -15.91 -23.85 -5.33
CA SER A 173 -16.73 -25.07 -5.17
C SER A 173 -16.86 -25.51 -3.71
#